data_41d11a96809258b15af9dd40b26c063e
#
_entry.id   41d11a96809258b15af9dd40b26c063e
#
_cell.length_a   1.000
_cell.length_b   1.000
_cell.length_c   1.000
_cell.angle_alpha   90.00
_cell.angle_beta   90.00
_cell.angle_gamma   90.00
#
_symmetry.space_group_name_H-M   'P 1'
#
loop_
_entity.id
_entity.type
_entity.pdbx_description
1 polymer ?
#
loop_
_entity_poly.entity_id
_entity_poly.type
_entity_poly.pdbx_seq_one_letter_code
_entity_poly.pdbx_strand_id
1 'polypeptide(L)'
;MLMIETSKKFDKDLKILVKNGFDLKLLYKVVENLAKEQPLDPKYKDHPLKGTLKNFRECHLKPDLLLVYQIKKQENTLFLVRLGSHSELF
;
A
#
# COMPACT_ATOMS: atom_id res chain seq x y z
N MET A 1 4.14 -5.23 -16.09
CA MET A 1 4.33 -4.85 -14.68
C MET A 1 4.08 -3.36 -14.53
N LEU A 2 3.32 -2.99 -13.50
CA LEU A 2 3.04 -1.58 -13.25
C LEU A 2 4.30 -0.85 -12.76
N MET A 3 4.42 0.41 -13.14
CA MET A 3 5.46 1.29 -12.62
C MET A 3 5.06 1.76 -11.24
N ILE A 4 6.01 1.79 -10.31
CA ILE A 4 5.73 2.16 -8.92
C ILE A 4 6.01 3.63 -8.71
N GLU A 5 5.00 4.34 -8.20
CA GLU A 5 5.13 5.73 -7.75
C GLU A 5 4.69 5.82 -6.30
N THR A 6 5.25 6.78 -5.57
CA THR A 6 4.91 6.99 -4.16
C THR A 6 4.49 8.44 -3.93
N SER A 7 3.58 8.65 -2.98
CA SER A 7 3.26 10.00 -2.52
C SER A 7 4.32 10.47 -1.53
N LYS A 8 4.40 11.78 -1.34
CA LYS A 8 5.29 12.36 -0.33
C LYS A 8 4.94 11.87 1.07
N LYS A 9 3.65 11.72 1.35
CA LYS A 9 3.19 11.20 2.65
C LYS A 9 3.61 9.74 2.84
N PHE A 10 3.52 8.92 1.79
CA PHE A 10 3.99 7.54 1.86
C PHE A 10 5.49 7.51 2.17
N ASP A 11 6.28 8.34 1.51
CA ASP A 11 7.73 8.37 1.72
C ASP A 11 8.06 8.72 3.18
N LYS A 12 7.34 9.67 3.77
CA LYS A 12 7.50 10.02 5.19
C LYS A 12 7.07 8.88 6.10
N ASP A 13 5.92 8.25 5.81
CA ASP A 13 5.42 7.11 6.58
C ASP A 13 6.48 6.00 6.61
N LEU A 14 7.02 5.66 5.45
CA LEU A 14 8.00 4.59 5.32
C LEU A 14 9.28 4.91 6.09
N LYS A 15 9.75 6.14 5.98
CA LYS A 15 10.97 6.58 6.66
C LYS A 15 10.85 6.39 8.18
N ILE A 16 9.71 6.77 8.75
CA ILE A 16 9.45 6.61 10.18
C ILE A 16 9.43 5.13 10.57
N LEU A 17 8.75 4.31 9.77
CA LEU A 17 8.63 2.88 10.05
C LEU A 17 9.98 2.18 10.00
N VAL A 18 10.81 2.48 9.00
CA VAL A 18 12.14 1.90 8.87
C VAL A 18 13.02 2.30 10.05
N LYS A 19 12.92 3.56 10.47
CA LYS A 19 13.66 4.04 11.63
C LYS A 19 13.26 3.28 12.91
N ASN A 20 12.02 2.81 12.97
CA ASN A 20 11.51 2.05 14.11
C ASN A 20 11.64 0.52 13.92
N GLY A 21 12.43 0.07 12.96
CA GLY A 21 12.76 -1.34 12.80
C GLY A 21 11.85 -2.13 11.87
N PHE A 22 11.01 -1.47 11.06
CA PHE A 22 10.14 -2.18 10.13
C PHE A 22 10.94 -2.95 9.09
N ASP A 23 10.53 -4.20 8.82
CA ASP A 23 11.17 -5.05 7.83
C ASP A 23 10.62 -4.75 6.43
N LEU A 24 11.45 -4.16 5.59
CA LEU A 24 11.10 -3.82 4.21
C LEU A 24 10.75 -5.02 3.34
N LYS A 25 11.20 -6.22 3.70
CA LYS A 25 10.92 -7.42 2.90
C LYS A 25 9.43 -7.67 2.76
N LEU A 26 8.68 -7.43 3.83
CA LEU A 26 7.23 -7.62 3.81
C LEU A 26 6.57 -6.64 2.82
N LEU A 27 6.97 -5.38 2.86
CA LEU A 27 6.46 -4.37 1.94
C LEU A 27 6.80 -4.72 0.49
N TYR A 28 8.05 -5.09 0.21
CA TYR A 28 8.49 -5.41 -1.14
C TYR A 28 7.73 -6.61 -1.71
N LYS A 29 7.47 -7.62 -0.89
CA LYS A 29 6.72 -8.80 -1.32
C LYS A 29 5.32 -8.43 -1.78
N VAL A 30 4.62 -7.62 -1.00
CA VAL A 30 3.25 -7.21 -1.32
C VAL A 30 3.25 -6.27 -2.54
N VAL A 31 4.14 -5.30 -2.56
CA VAL A 31 4.22 -4.34 -3.67
C VAL A 31 4.55 -5.06 -4.99
N GLU A 32 5.43 -6.05 -4.96
CA GLU A 32 5.76 -6.83 -6.15
C GLU A 32 4.52 -7.55 -6.69
N ASN A 33 3.75 -8.20 -5.82
CA ASN A 33 2.50 -8.85 -6.26
C ASN A 33 1.52 -7.86 -6.88
N LEU A 34 1.35 -6.71 -6.25
CA LEU A 34 0.47 -5.66 -6.76
C LEU A 34 0.95 -5.13 -8.11
N ALA A 35 2.26 -4.91 -8.26
CA ALA A 35 2.83 -4.40 -9.50
C ALA A 35 2.67 -5.38 -10.65
N LYS A 36 2.72 -6.68 -10.35
CA LYS A 36 2.48 -7.74 -11.33
C LYS A 36 1.00 -8.00 -11.56
N GLU A 37 0.13 -7.28 -10.86
CA GLU A 37 -1.33 -7.46 -10.91
C GLU A 37 -1.75 -8.89 -10.56
N GLN A 38 -1.02 -9.53 -9.67
CA GLN A 38 -1.35 -10.85 -9.15
C GLN A 38 -2.20 -10.73 -7.89
N PRO A 39 -3.13 -11.66 -7.66
CA PRO A 39 -3.94 -11.61 -6.43
C PRO A 39 -3.07 -11.72 -5.19
N LEU A 40 -3.42 -10.94 -4.16
CA LEU A 40 -2.78 -11.06 -2.87
C LEU A 40 -3.36 -12.23 -2.09
N ASP A 41 -2.54 -12.83 -1.23
CA ASP A 41 -3.00 -13.82 -0.27
C ASP A 41 -4.17 -13.23 0.55
N PRO A 42 -5.27 -13.98 0.77
CA PRO A 42 -6.40 -13.47 1.56
C PRO A 42 -6.05 -12.95 2.94
N LYS A 43 -4.93 -13.38 3.52
CA LYS A 43 -4.49 -12.87 4.82
C LYS A 43 -4.21 -11.37 4.82
N TYR A 44 -3.93 -10.78 3.65
CA TYR A 44 -3.69 -9.34 3.54
C TYR A 44 -4.97 -8.52 3.46
N LYS A 45 -6.13 -9.15 3.34
CA LYS A 45 -7.45 -8.50 3.35
C LYS A 45 -7.54 -7.31 2.39
N ASP A 46 -7.01 -7.48 1.19
CA ASP A 46 -7.06 -6.45 0.16
C ASP A 46 -8.50 -6.15 -0.25
N HIS A 47 -8.89 -4.88 -0.20
CA HIS A 47 -10.25 -4.47 -0.53
C HIS A 47 -10.30 -3.00 -0.95
N PRO A 48 -11.33 -2.61 -1.74
CA PRO A 48 -11.50 -1.21 -2.11
C PRO A 48 -12.02 -0.39 -0.95
N LEU A 49 -11.63 0.89 -0.92
CA LEU A 49 -12.18 1.85 0.04
C LEU A 49 -13.49 2.44 -0.50
N LYS A 50 -14.27 3.03 0.40
CA LYS A 50 -15.61 3.56 0.07
C LYS A 50 -15.63 5.08 0.21
N GLY A 51 -16.73 5.70 -0.27
CA GLY A 51 -16.96 7.14 -0.15
C GLY A 51 -16.00 7.94 -1.01
N THR A 52 -15.43 8.99 -0.46
CA THR A 52 -14.50 9.86 -1.19
C THR A 52 -13.21 9.15 -1.58
N LEU A 53 -12.92 7.99 -0.98
CA LEU A 53 -11.72 7.20 -1.25
C LEU A 53 -12.00 6.00 -2.16
N LYS A 54 -13.11 5.99 -2.88
CA LYS A 54 -13.57 4.83 -3.68
C LYS A 54 -12.58 4.37 -4.75
N ASN A 55 -11.68 5.24 -5.18
CA ASN A 55 -10.68 4.89 -6.20
C ASN A 55 -9.41 4.30 -5.61
N PHE A 56 -9.36 4.20 -4.29
CA PHE A 56 -8.21 3.65 -3.58
C PHE A 56 -8.55 2.28 -3.01
N ARG A 57 -7.50 1.52 -2.73
CA ARG A 57 -7.61 0.22 -2.08
C ARG A 57 -6.70 0.20 -0.87
N GLU A 58 -6.96 -0.70 0.06
CA GLU A 58 -6.05 -0.95 1.17
C GLU A 58 -5.83 -2.43 1.37
N CYS A 59 -4.67 -2.78 1.89
CA CYS A 59 -4.38 -4.12 2.34
C CYS A 59 -3.65 -4.06 3.67
N HIS A 60 -3.71 -5.15 4.43
CA HIS A 60 -3.11 -5.25 5.75
C HIS A 60 -1.79 -6.00 5.63
N LEU A 61 -0.65 -5.29 5.76
CA LEU A 61 0.66 -5.96 5.82
C LEU A 61 0.81 -6.70 7.14
N LYS A 62 0.27 -6.12 8.21
CA LYS A 62 0.14 -6.68 9.55
C LYS A 62 -1.23 -6.28 10.06
N PRO A 63 -1.73 -6.89 11.15
CA PRO A 63 -3.07 -6.56 11.65
C PRO A 63 -3.35 -5.07 11.83
N ASP A 64 -2.34 -4.29 12.24
CA ASP A 64 -2.50 -2.84 12.41
C ASP A 64 -1.50 -2.05 11.56
N LEU A 65 -1.12 -2.60 10.40
CA LEU A 65 -0.27 -1.87 9.46
C LEU A 65 -0.88 -1.96 8.07
N LEU A 66 -1.44 -0.84 7.61
CA LEU A 66 -2.19 -0.77 6.36
C LEU A 66 -1.36 -0.10 5.28
N LEU A 67 -1.48 -0.61 4.06
CA LEU A 67 -0.98 0.03 2.85
C LEU A 67 -2.17 0.52 2.05
N VAL A 68 -2.26 1.82 1.82
CA VAL A 68 -3.26 2.43 0.94
C VAL A 68 -2.62 2.69 -0.41
N TYR A 69 -3.25 2.22 -1.48
CA TYR A 69 -2.70 2.33 -2.82
C TYR A 69 -3.79 2.52 -3.86
N GLN A 70 -3.36 2.87 -5.06
CA GLN A 70 -4.24 3.02 -6.22
C GLN A 70 -3.57 2.42 -7.44
N ILE A 71 -4.33 1.66 -8.24
CA ILE A 71 -3.85 1.17 -9.53
C ILE A 71 -4.42 2.07 -10.60
N LYS A 72 -3.53 2.77 -11.30
CA LYS A 72 -3.88 3.65 -12.41
C LYS A 72 -3.56 2.95 -13.71
N LYS A 73 -4.50 2.16 -14.20
CA LYS A 73 -4.28 1.28 -15.37
C LYS A 73 -3.87 2.04 -16.62
N GLN A 74 -4.53 3.16 -16.91
CA GLN A 74 -4.24 3.94 -18.10
C GLN A 74 -2.83 4.52 -18.08
N GLU A 75 -2.28 4.72 -16.89
CA GLU A 75 -0.93 5.26 -16.71
C GLU A 75 0.08 4.16 -16.42
N ASN A 76 -0.35 2.91 -16.42
CA ASN A 76 0.49 1.75 -16.08
C ASN A 76 1.21 1.93 -14.75
N THR A 77 0.53 2.48 -13.74
CA THR A 77 1.14 2.90 -12.48
C THR A 77 0.46 2.26 -11.27
N LEU A 78 1.29 1.80 -10.34
CA LEU A 78 0.88 1.46 -8.97
C LEU A 78 1.32 2.61 -8.08
N PHE A 79 0.35 3.35 -7.54
CA PHE A 79 0.60 4.52 -6.71
C PHE A 79 0.43 4.15 -5.24
N LEU A 80 1.52 4.23 -4.47
CA LEU A 80 1.54 3.95 -3.04
C LEU A 80 1.25 5.24 -2.29
N VAL A 81 0.14 5.29 -1.56
CA VAL A 81 -0.43 6.54 -1.04
C VAL A 81 -0.10 6.77 0.42
N ARG A 82 -0.32 5.79 1.27
CA ARG A 82 -0.05 5.88 2.70
C ARG A 82 0.35 4.53 3.26
N LEU A 83 1.07 4.55 4.38
CA LEU A 83 1.49 3.35 5.10
C LEU A 83 1.49 3.67 6.59
N GLY A 84 0.69 2.94 7.37
CA GLY A 84 0.60 3.19 8.80
C GLY A 84 -0.56 2.47 9.44
N SER A 85 -0.81 2.77 10.73
CA SER A 85 -1.94 2.19 11.44
C SER A 85 -3.25 2.83 10.99
N HIS A 86 -4.37 2.15 11.27
CA HIS A 86 -5.69 2.66 10.92
C HIS A 86 -5.94 4.04 11.54
N SER A 87 -5.56 4.23 12.80
CA SER A 87 -5.75 5.52 13.47
C SER A 87 -4.87 6.63 12.92
N GLU A 88 -3.72 6.30 12.34
CA GLU A 88 -2.84 7.29 11.72
C GLU A 88 -3.32 7.72 10.34
N LEU A 89 -3.99 6.82 9.62
CA LEU A 89 -4.39 7.06 8.22
C LEU A 89 -5.81 7.58 8.08
N PHE A 90 -6.68 7.31 9.06
CA PHE A 90 -8.11 7.62 8.98
C PHE A 90 -8.68 8.28 10.27
#